data_46ad80a31bf66411df0a8dbb6d28899e
#
_entry.id   46ad80a31bf66411df0a8dbb6d28899e
#
_cell.length_a   1.000
_cell.length_b   1.000
_cell.length_c   1.000
_cell.angle_alpha   90.00
_cell.angle_beta   90.00
_cell.angle_gamma   90.00
#
_symmetry.space_group_name_H-M   'P 1'
#
loop_
_entity.id
_entity.type
_entity.pdbx_description
1 polymer ?
#
loop_
_entity_poly.entity_id
_entity_poly.type
_entity_poly.pdbx_seq_one_letter_code
_entity_poly.pdbx_strand_id
1 'polypeptide(L)'
;MNKVLSLALAAAMALSLAACGSKTPSGGSGSSGGSGSNGGSGSNGGGSSSSAQQPTGGSTGEPITVGIINNDPNESGYRTANDAAMRATFTEANGYKATFYNNNDAAQQIAEAQQMIQNEVDFLLLSPAATTGWDTVLKDAQAAGTQVILFDRMLEADESMYVAAVVSDMPAEGVTAVNWLADQGLEEYNIVHIQGLMGTDAQVGRTGALDEKVAAEANWNYVTQQTASWDEETARTITQSVIDSGKSFNVIYAENNGMARGAVAALDANGIKHGKDGDVIVMGFDSDKWAMEAVLEGKWNYMGLCNPMQAETVDSIIKDLVAGKQPDQKIIYTPEQGFDAATITQEDVDTYGT
;
A
#
# COMPACT_ATOMS: atom_id res chain seq x y z
N MET A 1 -33.66 23.84 41.55
CA MET A 1 -34.99 23.17 41.58
C MET A 1 -35.47 23.00 40.17
N ASN A 2 -35.99 21.81 39.86
CA ASN A 2 -36.57 21.26 38.60
C ASN A 2 -35.52 20.66 37.65
N LYS A 3 -35.22 19.40 37.68
CA LYS A 3 -35.85 18.08 37.40
C LYS A 3 -36.27 17.93 35.92
N VAL A 4 -35.46 17.18 35.19
CA VAL A 4 -35.71 15.85 34.52
C VAL A 4 -36.76 15.83 33.42
N LEU A 5 -36.42 15.38 32.25
CA LEU A 5 -37.07 14.20 31.62
C LEU A 5 -36.22 13.55 30.51
N SER A 6 -35.85 12.31 30.79
CA SER A 6 -35.28 11.38 29.80
C SER A 6 -36.42 10.80 28.95
N LEU A 7 -36.20 10.63 27.64
CA LEU A 7 -37.02 9.74 26.83
C LEU A 7 -36.15 8.80 26.03
N ALA A 8 -36.13 7.54 26.46
CA ALA A 8 -35.59 6.41 25.71
C ALA A 8 -36.65 5.97 24.71
N LEU A 9 -36.26 5.78 23.43
CA LEU A 9 -37.08 5.10 22.42
C LEU A 9 -36.35 3.85 21.99
N ALA A 10 -36.78 2.70 22.49
CA ALA A 10 -36.41 1.38 22.01
C ALA A 10 -37.33 0.98 20.85
N ALA A 11 -36.79 0.70 19.71
CA ALA A 11 -37.51 0.06 18.61
C ALA A 11 -37.00 -1.37 18.42
N ALA A 12 -37.85 -2.33 18.78
CA ALA A 12 -37.68 -3.75 18.53
C ALA A 12 -38.08 -4.05 17.08
N MET A 13 -37.22 -4.74 16.33
CA MET A 13 -37.60 -5.38 15.07
C MET A 13 -37.65 -6.90 15.24
N ALA A 14 -38.83 -7.43 14.99
CA ALA A 14 -39.19 -8.83 15.10
C ALA A 14 -38.66 -9.65 13.90
N LEU A 15 -38.08 -10.82 14.21
CA LEU A 15 -37.83 -11.89 13.25
C LEU A 15 -39.13 -12.50 12.74
N SER A 16 -39.22 -12.76 11.43
CA SER A 16 -40.15 -13.68 10.86
C SER A 16 -39.38 -14.83 10.17
N LEU A 17 -39.41 -16.00 10.83
CA LEU A 17 -39.11 -17.29 10.21
C LEU A 17 -40.29 -17.75 9.37
N ALA A 18 -40.08 -18.20 8.15
CA ALA A 18 -41.00 -19.02 7.40
C ALA A 18 -40.25 -20.30 6.94
N ALA A 19 -40.62 -21.41 7.55
CA ALA A 19 -40.27 -22.76 7.17
C ALA A 19 -41.38 -23.37 6.33
N CYS A 20 -41.01 -24.06 5.23
CA CYS A 20 -41.76 -25.15 4.55
C CYS A 20 -40.75 -25.82 3.63
N GLY A 21 -40.43 -27.10 3.66
CA GLY A 21 -41.23 -28.28 3.88
C GLY A 21 -40.88 -29.27 2.76
N SER A 22 -40.25 -30.36 3.15
CA SER A 22 -39.85 -31.59 2.50
C SER A 22 -40.68 -32.07 1.30
N LYS A 23 -39.97 -32.77 0.36
CA LYS A 23 -40.38 -34.11 -0.15
C LYS A 23 -39.24 -34.75 -0.95
N THR A 24 -38.80 -35.93 -0.44
CA THR A 24 -38.17 -37.01 -1.21
C THR A 24 -39.22 -37.84 -1.92
N PRO A 25 -38.87 -38.50 -3.01
CA PRO A 25 -39.03 -39.95 -2.99
C PRO A 25 -37.84 -40.73 -3.57
N SER A 26 -37.76 -41.90 -3.00
CA SER A 26 -36.90 -43.04 -3.20
C SER A 26 -37.13 -43.79 -4.51
N GLY A 27 -36.13 -44.55 -4.89
CA GLY A 27 -36.31 -45.85 -5.50
C GLY A 27 -35.46 -46.18 -6.71
N GLY A 28 -34.67 -47.24 -6.60
CA GLY A 28 -34.51 -48.17 -7.66
C GLY A 28 -33.14 -48.79 -7.83
N SER A 29 -33.05 -49.98 -7.33
CA SER A 29 -31.98 -50.99 -7.38
C SER A 29 -31.48 -51.37 -8.78
N GLY A 30 -30.24 -51.87 -8.87
CA GLY A 30 -29.74 -52.63 -10.02
C GLY A 30 -28.33 -53.15 -9.81
N SER A 31 -28.26 -54.41 -9.51
CA SER A 31 -27.16 -55.29 -9.10
C SER A 31 -26.36 -55.84 -10.29
N SER A 32 -25.18 -56.34 -9.92
CA SER A 32 -24.33 -57.42 -10.50
C SER A 32 -23.06 -56.91 -11.14
N GLY A 33 -21.84 -57.33 -10.80
CA GLY A 33 -21.35 -58.63 -10.37
C GLY A 33 -20.16 -58.96 -11.26
N GLY A 34 -18.95 -59.25 -10.67
CA GLY A 34 -17.82 -59.74 -11.46
C GLY A 34 -16.51 -59.75 -10.72
N SER A 35 -16.20 -60.89 -10.16
CA SER A 35 -14.98 -61.27 -9.46
C SER A 35 -13.76 -61.38 -10.37
N GLY A 36 -12.55 -61.14 -9.79
CA GLY A 36 -11.30 -61.56 -10.39
C GLY A 36 -10.12 -61.24 -9.50
N SER A 37 -9.70 -62.22 -8.71
CA SER A 37 -8.55 -62.27 -7.81
C SER A 37 -7.25 -62.55 -8.56
N ASN A 38 -6.13 -61.95 -8.09
CA ASN A 38 -4.82 -62.58 -7.72
C ASN A 38 -3.80 -61.46 -7.50
N GLY A 39 -3.13 -61.27 -6.39
CA GLY A 39 -2.15 -62.10 -5.71
C GLY A 39 -0.72 -61.62 -6.02
N GLY A 40 -0.02 -60.96 -5.06
CA GLY A 40 1.42 -60.71 -5.20
C GLY A 40 1.98 -59.75 -4.16
N SER A 41 2.52 -60.33 -3.08
CA SER A 41 3.33 -59.65 -2.03
C SER A 41 4.59 -58.99 -2.57
N GLY A 42 4.96 -57.83 -1.96
CA GLY A 42 6.28 -57.26 -2.09
C GLY A 42 6.42 -56.01 -1.22
N SER A 43 6.86 -56.18 0.00
CA SER A 43 7.32 -55.11 0.91
C SER A 43 8.60 -54.48 0.40
N ASN A 44 8.66 -53.16 0.34
CA ASN A 44 9.88 -52.45 0.75
C ASN A 44 9.57 -51.01 1.14
N GLY A 45 10.04 -50.61 2.34
CA GLY A 45 9.94 -49.24 2.81
C GLY A 45 10.91 -48.32 2.10
N GLY A 46 10.47 -47.08 1.96
CA GLY A 46 11.30 -46.00 1.47
C GLY A 46 10.63 -44.68 1.82
N GLY A 47 11.20 -43.99 2.80
CA GLY A 47 10.72 -42.70 3.24
C GLY A 47 10.74 -41.68 2.08
N SER A 48 9.61 -41.09 1.81
CA SER A 48 9.52 -39.93 0.93
C SER A 48 9.75 -38.68 1.77
N SER A 49 10.99 -38.21 1.76
CA SER A 49 11.26 -36.80 2.01
C SER A 49 10.64 -36.01 0.86
N SER A 50 9.60 -35.25 1.14
CA SER A 50 9.09 -34.24 0.24
C SER A 50 10.12 -33.10 0.14
N SER A 51 11.03 -33.20 -0.79
CA SER A 51 11.82 -32.09 -1.28
C SER A 51 10.86 -31.17 -2.02
N ALA A 52 10.67 -29.94 -1.51
CA ALA A 52 10.08 -28.87 -2.29
C ALA A 52 10.84 -28.81 -3.64
N GLN A 53 10.11 -28.95 -4.73
CA GLN A 53 10.68 -28.78 -6.06
C GLN A 53 11.02 -27.31 -6.20
N GLN A 54 12.31 -27.00 -6.17
CA GLN A 54 12.86 -25.75 -6.68
C GLN A 54 12.47 -25.66 -8.15
N PRO A 55 11.92 -24.53 -8.65
CA PRO A 55 11.73 -24.37 -10.07
C PRO A 55 13.08 -24.53 -10.76
N THR A 56 13.17 -25.47 -11.65
CA THR A 56 14.35 -25.69 -12.48
C THR A 56 14.46 -24.52 -13.45
N GLY A 57 15.24 -23.52 -13.10
CA GLY A 57 15.63 -22.42 -13.98
C GLY A 57 16.39 -22.98 -15.18
N GLY A 58 15.66 -23.39 -16.20
CA GLY A 58 16.17 -23.70 -17.51
C GLY A 58 15.88 -22.52 -18.43
N SER A 59 16.90 -21.87 -18.93
CA SER A 59 16.79 -20.95 -20.06
C SER A 59 16.22 -21.71 -21.27
N THR A 60 14.91 -21.80 -21.37
CA THR A 60 14.21 -22.46 -22.48
C THR A 60 13.81 -21.49 -23.59
N GLY A 61 14.16 -20.22 -23.50
CA GLY A 61 13.77 -19.20 -24.48
C GLY A 61 12.27 -18.80 -24.40
N GLU A 62 11.51 -19.34 -23.43
CA GLU A 62 10.14 -18.89 -23.16
C GLU A 62 10.16 -17.66 -22.23
N PRO A 63 9.25 -16.70 -22.46
CA PRO A 63 9.17 -15.51 -21.62
C PRO A 63 8.75 -15.86 -20.18
N ILE A 64 9.33 -15.16 -19.21
CA ILE A 64 8.95 -15.27 -17.80
C ILE A 64 7.53 -14.71 -17.64
N THR A 65 6.62 -15.49 -17.05
CA THR A 65 5.23 -15.07 -16.82
C THR A 65 5.11 -14.30 -15.49
N VAL A 66 4.58 -13.08 -15.56
CA VAL A 66 4.50 -12.18 -14.39
C VAL A 66 3.09 -11.65 -14.25
N GLY A 67 2.48 -11.88 -13.09
CA GLY A 67 1.27 -11.19 -12.67
C GLY A 67 1.64 -9.95 -11.85
N ILE A 68 1.09 -8.79 -12.16
CA ILE A 68 1.39 -7.53 -11.49
C ILE A 68 0.12 -6.93 -10.95
N ILE A 69 -0.02 -6.94 -9.63
CA ILE A 69 -1.11 -6.30 -8.89
C ILE A 69 -0.60 -4.98 -8.36
N ASN A 70 -1.18 -3.89 -8.83
CA ASN A 70 -0.85 -2.53 -8.43
C ASN A 70 -2.11 -1.72 -8.10
N ASN A 71 -1.94 -0.55 -7.53
CA ASN A 71 -3.03 0.38 -7.27
C ASN A 71 -3.36 1.21 -8.53
N ASP A 72 -4.47 1.96 -8.53
CA ASP A 72 -4.92 2.75 -9.68
C ASP A 72 -3.89 3.85 -10.00
N PRO A 73 -3.34 3.92 -11.22
CA PRO A 73 -2.37 4.95 -11.60
C PRO A 73 -2.92 6.38 -11.51
N ASN A 74 -4.23 6.56 -11.47
CA ASN A 74 -4.86 7.86 -11.29
C ASN A 74 -4.97 8.30 -9.82
N GLU A 75 -4.53 7.47 -8.88
CA GLU A 75 -4.56 7.77 -7.44
C GLU A 75 -3.67 8.98 -7.09
N SER A 76 -2.47 9.02 -7.66
CA SER A 76 -1.48 10.08 -7.36
C SER A 76 -0.39 10.16 -8.44
N GLY A 77 0.44 11.22 -8.41
CA GLY A 77 1.64 11.35 -9.25
C GLY A 77 2.62 10.20 -9.02
N TYR A 78 2.86 9.87 -7.75
CA TYR A 78 3.65 8.70 -7.36
C TYR A 78 3.16 7.42 -8.06
N ARG A 79 1.85 7.16 -8.01
CA ARG A 79 1.27 5.94 -8.59
C ARG A 79 1.36 5.91 -10.10
N THR A 80 1.17 7.06 -10.76
CA THR A 80 1.37 7.20 -12.21
C THR A 80 2.80 6.85 -12.61
N ALA A 81 3.80 7.39 -11.89
CA ALA A 81 5.21 7.11 -12.16
C ALA A 81 5.59 5.65 -11.89
N ASN A 82 5.10 5.07 -10.79
CA ASN A 82 5.32 3.68 -10.43
C ASN A 82 4.75 2.71 -11.49
N ASP A 83 3.48 2.87 -11.88
CA ASP A 83 2.85 2.02 -12.92
C ASP A 83 3.57 2.16 -14.27
N ALA A 84 3.97 3.38 -14.65
CA ALA A 84 4.71 3.62 -15.87
C ALA A 84 6.06 2.89 -15.87
N ALA A 85 6.81 2.93 -14.76
CA ALA A 85 8.08 2.22 -14.60
C ALA A 85 7.90 0.70 -14.68
N MET A 86 6.87 0.16 -14.01
CA MET A 86 6.55 -1.27 -14.07
C MET A 86 6.21 -1.70 -15.50
N ARG A 87 5.38 -0.94 -16.23
CA ARG A 87 5.04 -1.23 -17.63
C ARG A 87 6.20 -1.11 -18.59
N ALA A 88 7.13 -0.19 -18.35
CA ALA A 88 8.33 -0.03 -19.18
C ALA A 88 9.32 -1.20 -18.99
N THR A 89 9.39 -1.74 -17.77
CA THR A 89 10.33 -2.81 -17.40
C THR A 89 9.81 -4.19 -17.78
N PHE A 90 8.55 -4.52 -17.47
CA PHE A 90 7.99 -5.86 -17.67
C PHE A 90 7.32 -6.01 -19.04
N THR A 91 8.13 -6.03 -20.09
CA THR A 91 7.70 -6.11 -21.51
C THR A 91 8.19 -7.41 -22.18
N GLU A 92 7.56 -7.79 -23.29
CA GLU A 92 8.02 -8.90 -24.11
C GLU A 92 9.45 -8.67 -24.64
N ALA A 93 9.81 -7.44 -24.95
CA ALA A 93 11.16 -7.08 -25.40
C ALA A 93 12.23 -7.37 -24.32
N ASN A 94 11.84 -7.29 -23.05
CA ASN A 94 12.71 -7.58 -21.89
C ASN A 94 12.60 -9.05 -21.43
N GLY A 95 11.86 -9.89 -22.16
CA GLY A 95 11.73 -11.33 -21.87
C GLY A 95 10.57 -11.70 -20.95
N TYR A 96 9.58 -10.81 -20.77
CA TYR A 96 8.45 -11.02 -19.89
C TYR A 96 7.11 -11.17 -20.64
N LYS A 97 6.24 -12.03 -20.12
CA LYS A 97 4.81 -12.05 -20.45
C LYS A 97 4.05 -11.55 -19.22
N ALA A 98 3.83 -10.24 -19.15
CA ALA A 98 3.25 -9.59 -18.00
C ALA A 98 1.73 -9.38 -18.16
N THR A 99 0.99 -9.61 -17.06
CA THR A 99 -0.43 -9.28 -16.91
C THR A 99 -0.56 -8.26 -15.79
N PHE A 100 -1.16 -7.11 -16.09
CA PHE A 100 -1.34 -6.01 -15.13
C PHE A 100 -2.78 -5.92 -14.66
N TYR A 101 -2.94 -5.73 -13.36
CA TYR A 101 -4.20 -5.37 -12.73
C TYR A 101 -3.99 -4.20 -11.76
N ASN A 102 -4.75 -3.12 -11.95
CA ASN A 102 -4.65 -1.90 -11.17
C ASN A 102 -5.99 -1.59 -10.50
N ASN A 103 -6.04 -1.59 -9.17
CA ASN A 103 -7.24 -1.28 -8.41
C ASN A 103 -6.91 -0.96 -6.94
N ASN A 104 -7.64 -0.03 -6.32
CA ASN A 104 -7.49 0.34 -4.92
C ASN A 104 -8.40 -0.46 -3.96
N ASP A 105 -9.19 -1.40 -4.47
CA ASP A 105 -10.01 -2.31 -3.67
C ASP A 105 -9.25 -3.60 -3.36
N ALA A 106 -8.89 -3.79 -2.08
CA ALA A 106 -8.13 -4.94 -1.65
C ALA A 106 -8.82 -6.29 -1.94
N ALA A 107 -10.15 -6.35 -1.87
CA ALA A 107 -10.88 -7.58 -2.17
C ALA A 107 -10.80 -7.94 -3.66
N GLN A 108 -10.82 -6.94 -4.54
CA GLN A 108 -10.64 -7.14 -5.97
C GLN A 108 -9.18 -7.51 -6.30
N GLN A 109 -8.20 -6.88 -5.66
CA GLN A 109 -6.78 -7.26 -5.81
C GLN A 109 -6.55 -8.73 -5.40
N ILE A 110 -7.14 -9.16 -4.27
CA ILE A 110 -7.07 -10.56 -3.79
C ILE A 110 -7.67 -11.53 -4.82
N ALA A 111 -8.84 -11.22 -5.37
CA ALA A 111 -9.50 -12.08 -6.37
C ALA A 111 -8.65 -12.18 -7.64
N GLU A 112 -8.07 -11.09 -8.10
CA GLU A 112 -7.23 -11.07 -9.29
C GLU A 112 -5.89 -11.80 -9.07
N ALA A 113 -5.28 -11.62 -7.90
CA ALA A 113 -4.08 -12.37 -7.53
C ALA A 113 -4.33 -13.88 -7.54
N GLN A 114 -5.47 -14.33 -7.00
CA GLN A 114 -5.86 -15.73 -7.07
C GLN A 114 -6.05 -16.22 -8.51
N GLN A 115 -6.63 -15.38 -9.38
CA GLN A 115 -6.76 -15.71 -10.80
C GLN A 115 -5.39 -15.83 -11.50
N MET A 116 -4.46 -14.94 -11.19
CA MET A 116 -3.08 -15.00 -11.73
C MET A 116 -2.35 -16.27 -11.27
N ILE A 117 -2.50 -16.65 -9.99
CA ILE A 117 -1.94 -17.90 -9.45
C ILE A 117 -2.55 -19.13 -10.16
N GLN A 118 -3.88 -19.15 -10.40
CA GLN A 118 -4.54 -20.21 -11.15
C GLN A 118 -4.07 -20.30 -12.61
N ASN A 119 -3.63 -19.19 -13.17
CA ASN A 119 -3.02 -19.12 -14.50
C ASN A 119 -1.52 -19.48 -14.50
N GLU A 120 -1.01 -19.98 -13.37
CA GLU A 120 0.35 -20.51 -13.22
C GLU A 120 1.45 -19.49 -13.58
N VAL A 121 1.30 -18.21 -13.15
CA VAL A 121 2.38 -17.22 -13.33
C VAL A 121 3.62 -17.62 -12.52
N ASP A 122 4.81 -17.42 -13.07
CA ASP A 122 6.07 -17.70 -12.38
C ASP A 122 6.27 -16.77 -11.19
N PHE A 123 5.93 -15.49 -11.38
CA PHE A 123 6.03 -14.45 -10.34
C PHE A 123 4.73 -13.67 -10.19
N LEU A 124 4.36 -13.41 -8.94
CA LEU A 124 3.32 -12.46 -8.57
C LEU A 124 3.99 -11.25 -7.92
N LEU A 125 3.96 -10.10 -8.60
CA LEU A 125 4.42 -8.82 -8.06
C LEU A 125 3.23 -8.12 -7.44
N LEU A 126 3.34 -7.71 -6.17
CA LEU A 126 2.21 -7.24 -5.39
C LEU A 126 2.52 -5.94 -4.65
N SER A 127 1.77 -4.87 -4.98
CA SER A 127 1.63 -3.65 -4.18
C SER A 127 0.23 -3.63 -3.55
N PRO A 128 0.08 -4.02 -2.27
CA PRO A 128 -1.23 -4.26 -1.69
C PRO A 128 -1.97 -2.95 -1.36
N ALA A 129 -3.28 -2.91 -1.61
CA ALA A 129 -4.17 -1.81 -1.22
C ALA A 129 -4.50 -1.81 0.29
N ALA A 130 -4.25 -2.92 0.98
CA ALA A 130 -4.36 -3.04 2.43
C ALA A 130 -3.29 -4.00 2.96
N THR A 131 -2.83 -3.77 4.19
CA THR A 131 -1.77 -4.59 4.80
C THR A 131 -2.24 -6.00 5.18
N THR A 132 -3.54 -6.22 5.35
CA THR A 132 -4.14 -7.47 5.84
C THR A 132 -5.00 -8.18 4.81
N GLY A 133 -5.34 -9.46 5.07
CA GLY A 133 -6.26 -10.25 4.25
C GLY A 133 -5.59 -11.13 3.18
N TRP A 134 -4.28 -11.15 3.10
CA TRP A 134 -3.50 -11.82 2.05
C TRP A 134 -3.11 -13.27 2.35
N ASP A 135 -3.34 -13.78 3.56
CA ASP A 135 -2.90 -15.11 4.00
C ASP A 135 -3.26 -16.26 3.04
N THR A 136 -4.49 -16.23 2.51
CA THR A 136 -4.97 -17.28 1.58
C THR A 136 -4.24 -17.19 0.26
N VAL A 137 -4.12 -16.00 -0.31
CA VAL A 137 -3.40 -15.76 -1.58
C VAL A 137 -1.95 -16.22 -1.48
N LEU A 138 -1.27 -15.85 -0.40
CA LEU A 138 0.14 -16.22 -0.19
C LEU A 138 0.32 -17.73 -0.05
N LYS A 139 -0.58 -18.42 0.65
CA LYS A 139 -0.59 -19.89 0.75
C LYS A 139 -0.87 -20.56 -0.59
N ASP A 140 -1.82 -20.03 -1.35
CA ASP A 140 -2.16 -20.53 -2.69
C ASP A 140 -0.97 -20.36 -3.64
N ALA A 141 -0.27 -19.22 -3.59
CA ALA A 141 0.94 -18.97 -4.36
C ALA A 141 2.05 -19.97 -4.02
N GLN A 142 2.32 -20.22 -2.74
CA GLN A 142 3.30 -21.23 -2.29
C GLN A 142 2.93 -22.63 -2.80
N ALA A 143 1.64 -23.01 -2.71
CA ALA A 143 1.17 -24.31 -3.16
C ALA A 143 1.28 -24.50 -4.69
N ALA A 144 1.09 -23.43 -5.45
CA ALA A 144 1.23 -23.41 -6.92
C ALA A 144 2.70 -23.29 -7.38
N GLY A 145 3.63 -22.90 -6.50
CA GLY A 145 5.02 -22.63 -6.85
C GLY A 145 5.25 -21.22 -7.44
N THR A 146 4.23 -20.36 -7.43
CA THR A 146 4.34 -18.94 -7.80
C THR A 146 5.17 -18.19 -6.76
N GLN A 147 6.20 -17.48 -7.19
CA GLN A 147 7.05 -16.69 -6.32
C GLN A 147 6.47 -15.28 -6.13
N VAL A 148 6.22 -14.88 -4.87
CA VAL A 148 5.67 -13.57 -4.56
C VAL A 148 6.80 -12.59 -4.26
N ILE A 149 6.79 -11.43 -4.95
CA ILE A 149 7.66 -10.28 -4.66
C ILE A 149 6.76 -9.10 -4.33
N LEU A 150 6.96 -8.53 -3.14
CA LEU A 150 6.29 -7.29 -2.75
C LEU A 150 7.05 -6.10 -3.35
N PHE A 151 6.33 -5.08 -3.77
CA PHE A 151 6.93 -3.82 -4.16
C PHE A 151 6.09 -2.65 -3.65
N ASP A 152 6.70 -1.47 -3.49
CA ASP A 152 6.07 -0.25 -3.03
C ASP A 152 5.57 -0.34 -1.57
N ARG A 153 4.63 -1.23 -1.26
CA ARG A 153 3.97 -1.36 0.04
C ARG A 153 4.19 -2.73 0.67
N MET A 154 4.34 -2.76 1.99
CA MET A 154 4.37 -4.00 2.77
C MET A 154 2.97 -4.50 3.09
N LEU A 155 2.89 -5.78 3.48
CA LEU A 155 1.72 -6.40 4.07
C LEU A 155 2.07 -7.13 5.36
N GLU A 156 1.08 -7.40 6.20
CA GLU A 156 1.22 -8.16 7.42
C GLU A 156 1.23 -9.65 7.11
N ALA A 157 2.42 -10.23 6.92
CA ALA A 157 2.60 -11.67 6.73
C ALA A 157 3.95 -12.14 7.28
N ASP A 158 4.06 -13.45 7.52
CA ASP A 158 5.33 -14.08 7.82
C ASP A 158 6.27 -13.92 6.60
N GLU A 159 7.52 -13.54 6.86
CA GLU A 159 8.50 -13.30 5.79
C GLU A 159 8.76 -14.54 4.92
N SER A 160 8.46 -15.76 5.38
CA SER A 160 8.56 -16.98 4.58
C SER A 160 7.54 -17.04 3.43
N MET A 161 6.53 -16.17 3.44
CA MET A 161 5.43 -16.16 2.47
C MET A 161 5.74 -15.42 1.17
N TYR A 162 6.81 -14.65 1.11
CA TYR A 162 7.28 -13.96 -0.10
C TYR A 162 8.80 -14.15 -0.27
N VAL A 163 9.32 -13.99 -1.48
CA VAL A 163 10.74 -14.21 -1.77
C VAL A 163 11.58 -12.95 -1.58
N ALA A 164 11.01 -11.80 -1.86
CA ALA A 164 11.63 -10.49 -1.64
C ALA A 164 10.58 -9.40 -1.50
N ALA A 165 10.99 -8.25 -0.96
CA ALA A 165 10.22 -7.01 -0.93
C ALA A 165 11.13 -5.84 -1.31
N VAL A 166 10.69 -4.99 -2.24
CA VAL A 166 11.34 -3.73 -2.64
C VAL A 166 10.36 -2.61 -2.32
N VAL A 167 10.52 -1.98 -1.18
CA VAL A 167 9.49 -1.13 -0.56
C VAL A 167 10.09 0.13 0.05
N SER A 168 9.22 1.09 0.37
CA SER A 168 9.56 2.26 1.17
C SER A 168 9.49 1.93 2.68
N ASP A 169 10.35 2.55 3.48
CA ASP A 169 10.27 2.47 4.95
C ASP A 169 9.27 3.51 5.46
N MET A 170 7.98 3.23 5.29
CA MET A 170 6.90 4.15 5.62
C MET A 170 6.90 4.64 7.09
N PRO A 171 7.22 3.80 8.10
CA PRO A 171 7.45 4.29 9.45
C PRO A 171 8.63 5.27 9.56
N ALA A 172 9.76 4.99 8.89
CA ALA A 172 10.92 5.88 8.91
C ALA A 172 10.65 7.22 8.21
N GLU A 173 9.87 7.23 7.12
CA GLU A 173 9.39 8.46 6.48
C GLU A 173 8.62 9.34 7.49
N GLY A 174 7.65 8.75 8.19
CA GLY A 174 6.87 9.44 9.21
C GLY A 174 7.73 10.00 10.33
N VAL A 175 8.65 9.19 10.87
CA VAL A 175 9.60 9.60 11.93
C VAL A 175 10.48 10.74 11.46
N THR A 176 11.01 10.68 10.24
CA THR A 176 11.88 11.73 9.67
C THR A 176 11.12 13.05 9.54
N ALA A 177 9.89 13.00 9.03
CA ALA A 177 9.04 14.18 8.87
C ALA A 177 8.64 14.81 10.22
N VAL A 178 8.27 13.99 11.20
CA VAL A 178 7.89 14.45 12.55
C VAL A 178 9.08 15.04 13.28
N ASN A 179 10.28 14.45 13.16
CA ASN A 179 11.51 15.00 13.74
C ASN A 179 11.86 16.36 13.12
N TRP A 180 11.79 16.45 11.77
CA TRP A 180 12.01 17.73 11.10
C TRP A 180 11.01 18.80 11.58
N LEU A 181 9.71 18.44 11.73
CA LEU A 181 8.70 19.37 12.23
C LEU A 181 8.99 19.80 13.67
N ALA A 182 9.43 18.89 14.53
CA ALA A 182 9.80 19.20 15.91
C ALA A 182 10.98 20.18 15.99
N ASP A 183 11.95 20.06 15.09
CA ASP A 183 13.11 20.93 15.01
C ASP A 183 12.77 22.37 14.59
N GLN A 184 11.55 22.64 14.12
CA GLN A 184 11.07 24.00 13.84
C GLN A 184 10.86 24.83 15.12
N GLY A 185 10.78 24.20 16.29
CA GLY A 185 10.77 24.87 17.59
C GLY A 185 9.55 25.77 17.84
N LEU A 186 8.36 25.39 17.30
CA LEU A 186 7.14 26.16 17.54
C LEU A 186 6.68 26.06 18.99
N GLU A 187 6.07 27.12 19.53
CA GLU A 187 5.49 27.11 20.86
C GLU A 187 4.30 26.10 20.94
N GLU A 188 3.49 26.07 19.87
CA GLU A 188 2.36 25.14 19.73
C GLU A 188 2.33 24.62 18.28
N TYR A 189 1.97 23.34 18.13
CA TYR A 189 1.74 22.68 16.85
C TYR A 189 0.25 22.37 16.75
N ASN A 190 -0.48 23.19 16.01
CA ASN A 190 -1.89 23.04 15.74
C ASN A 190 -2.06 22.47 14.33
N ILE A 191 -2.26 21.17 14.24
CA ILE A 191 -2.04 20.38 13.03
C ILE A 191 -3.36 20.06 12.33
N VAL A 192 -3.46 20.40 11.07
CA VAL A 192 -4.43 19.84 10.12
C VAL A 192 -3.77 18.61 9.50
N HIS A 193 -4.15 17.44 9.97
CA HIS A 193 -3.65 16.16 9.48
C HIS A 193 -4.58 15.60 8.42
N ILE A 194 -4.07 15.44 7.19
CA ILE A 194 -4.79 14.95 6.02
C ILE A 194 -4.21 13.58 5.66
N GLN A 195 -4.96 12.54 6.04
CA GLN A 195 -4.53 11.16 5.92
C GLN A 195 -4.80 10.58 4.54
N GLY A 196 -3.98 9.62 4.14
CA GLY A 196 -4.17 8.81 2.94
C GLY A 196 -5.33 7.83 3.03
N LEU A 197 -5.33 6.84 2.13
CA LEU A 197 -6.29 5.74 2.17
C LEU A 197 -6.04 4.88 3.41
N MET A 198 -7.05 4.76 4.26
CA MET A 198 -6.96 4.09 5.55
C MET A 198 -6.57 2.61 5.41
N GLY A 199 -5.60 2.18 6.22
CA GLY A 199 -5.12 0.80 6.27
C GLY A 199 -4.10 0.44 5.20
N THR A 200 -3.61 1.41 4.44
CA THR A 200 -2.42 1.23 3.61
C THR A 200 -1.15 1.39 4.44
N ASP A 201 -0.07 0.76 4.04
CA ASP A 201 1.23 0.82 4.72
C ASP A 201 1.71 2.28 4.89
N ALA A 202 1.64 3.08 3.83
CA ALA A 202 2.00 4.50 3.86
C ALA A 202 1.18 5.30 4.89
N GLN A 203 -0.15 5.13 4.90
CA GLN A 203 -1.00 5.81 5.87
C GLN A 203 -0.66 5.37 7.31
N VAL A 204 -0.50 4.07 7.54
CA VAL A 204 -0.20 3.54 8.89
C VAL A 204 1.15 4.06 9.39
N GLY A 205 2.19 4.06 8.55
CA GLY A 205 3.52 4.52 8.92
C GLY A 205 3.59 6.03 9.18
N ARG A 206 3.09 6.84 8.24
CA ARG A 206 3.11 8.31 8.33
C ARG A 206 2.21 8.84 9.46
N THR A 207 1.01 8.26 9.63
CA THR A 207 0.10 8.57 10.75
C THR A 207 0.71 8.15 12.09
N GLY A 208 1.27 6.93 12.19
CA GLY A 208 1.75 6.36 13.45
C GLY A 208 2.80 7.23 14.12
N ALA A 209 3.79 7.72 13.37
CA ALA A 209 4.82 8.61 13.90
C ALA A 209 4.25 9.94 14.44
N LEU A 210 3.27 10.52 13.74
CA LEU A 210 2.63 11.75 14.18
C LEU A 210 1.73 11.53 15.41
N ASP A 211 0.97 10.44 15.44
CA ASP A 211 0.12 10.08 16.57
C ASP A 211 0.94 9.86 17.85
N GLU A 212 2.09 9.18 17.76
CA GLU A 212 3.02 9.01 18.88
C GLU A 212 3.51 10.35 19.41
N LYS A 213 3.87 11.27 18.52
CA LYS A 213 4.35 12.61 18.91
C LYS A 213 3.25 13.43 19.55
N VAL A 214 2.06 13.47 18.98
CA VAL A 214 0.89 14.18 19.56
C VAL A 214 0.50 13.60 20.91
N ALA A 215 0.60 12.29 21.10
CA ALA A 215 0.31 11.66 22.40
C ALA A 215 1.38 11.96 23.47
N ALA A 216 2.62 12.19 23.06
CA ALA A 216 3.76 12.41 23.96
C ALA A 216 3.93 13.88 24.40
N GLU A 217 3.54 14.84 23.55
CA GLU A 217 3.85 16.26 23.73
C GLU A 217 2.58 17.12 23.88
N ALA A 218 2.44 17.80 24.98
CA ALA A 218 1.23 18.57 25.32
C ALA A 218 0.98 19.80 24.43
N ASN A 219 1.98 20.28 23.70
CA ASN A 219 1.89 21.39 22.76
C ASN A 219 1.66 20.95 21.32
N TRP A 220 1.43 19.64 21.07
CA TRP A 220 1.06 19.09 19.77
C TRP A 220 -0.42 18.73 19.78
N ASN A 221 -1.20 19.33 18.88
CA ASN A 221 -2.66 19.20 18.88
C ASN A 221 -3.19 18.95 17.46
N TYR A 222 -4.10 18.00 17.30
CA TYR A 222 -4.89 17.91 16.09
C TYR A 222 -6.03 18.95 16.10
N VAL A 223 -6.01 19.87 15.13
CA VAL A 223 -7.17 20.71 14.81
C VAL A 223 -8.22 19.86 14.09
N THR A 224 -7.75 18.99 13.20
CA THR A 224 -8.49 17.89 12.58
C THR A 224 -7.54 16.77 12.18
N GLN A 225 -8.06 15.54 12.14
CA GLN A 225 -7.41 14.37 11.55
C GLN A 225 -8.48 13.67 10.71
N GLN A 226 -8.34 13.73 9.38
CA GLN A 226 -9.33 13.18 8.45
C GLN A 226 -8.64 12.58 7.23
N THR A 227 -9.22 11.48 6.72
CA THR A 227 -8.75 10.89 5.47
C THR A 227 -9.29 11.65 4.27
N ALA A 228 -8.40 11.94 3.32
CA ALA A 228 -8.75 12.36 1.96
C ALA A 228 -8.52 11.24 0.94
N SER A 229 -8.07 10.05 1.39
CA SER A 229 -7.89 8.86 0.54
C SER A 229 -7.02 9.14 -0.70
N TRP A 230 -5.95 9.92 -0.54
CA TRP A 230 -5.02 10.41 -1.57
C TRP A 230 -5.58 11.48 -2.52
N ASP A 231 -6.87 11.86 -2.39
CA ASP A 231 -7.55 12.78 -3.30
C ASP A 231 -7.31 14.26 -2.95
N GLU A 232 -6.84 15.01 -3.95
CA GLU A 232 -6.49 16.43 -3.83
C GLU A 232 -7.70 17.32 -3.52
N GLU A 233 -8.84 17.09 -4.17
CA GLU A 233 -10.03 17.92 -4.00
C GLU A 233 -10.70 17.68 -2.64
N THR A 234 -10.67 16.45 -2.15
CA THR A 234 -11.12 16.12 -0.81
C THR A 234 -10.24 16.80 0.24
N ALA A 235 -8.91 16.81 0.06
CA ALA A 235 -7.98 17.51 0.94
C ALA A 235 -8.23 19.02 0.94
N ARG A 236 -8.50 19.61 -0.23
CA ARG A 236 -8.89 21.02 -0.35
C ARG A 236 -10.17 21.32 0.45
N THR A 237 -11.17 20.45 0.34
CA THR A 237 -12.45 20.58 1.05
C THR A 237 -12.29 20.46 2.57
N ILE A 238 -11.46 19.51 3.05
CA ILE A 238 -11.14 19.37 4.48
C ILE A 238 -10.49 20.65 5.00
N THR A 239 -9.47 21.16 4.30
CA THR A 239 -8.75 22.37 4.70
C THR A 239 -9.67 23.58 4.69
N GLN A 240 -10.52 23.76 3.67
CA GLN A 240 -11.52 24.83 3.62
C GLN A 240 -12.48 24.77 4.81
N SER A 241 -12.93 23.56 5.17
CA SER A 241 -13.83 23.38 6.32
C SER A 241 -13.18 23.79 7.65
N VAL A 242 -11.86 23.56 7.80
CA VAL A 242 -11.12 24.03 8.98
C VAL A 242 -11.03 25.55 8.98
N ILE A 243 -10.72 26.17 7.86
CA ILE A 243 -10.67 27.64 7.71
C ILE A 243 -12.04 28.26 8.05
N ASP A 244 -13.13 27.73 7.49
CA ASP A 244 -14.49 28.20 7.72
C ASP A 244 -14.94 28.05 9.19
N SER A 245 -14.39 27.07 9.91
CA SER A 245 -14.65 26.87 11.33
C SER A 245 -14.03 27.94 12.24
N GLY A 246 -13.11 28.74 11.71
CA GLY A 246 -12.36 29.75 12.46
C GLY A 246 -11.36 29.21 13.48
N LYS A 247 -11.04 27.91 13.43
CA LYS A 247 -10.01 27.30 14.29
C LYS A 247 -8.63 27.73 13.81
N SER A 248 -7.76 28.11 14.74
CA SER A 248 -6.37 28.40 14.44
C SER A 248 -5.58 27.12 14.17
N PHE A 249 -4.73 27.15 13.15
CA PHE A 249 -3.77 26.10 12.85
C PHE A 249 -2.49 26.73 12.25
N ASN A 250 -1.37 26.01 12.35
CA ASN A 250 -0.08 26.46 11.84
C ASN A 250 0.70 25.35 11.12
N VAL A 251 0.12 24.16 11.00
CA VAL A 251 0.73 23.02 10.28
C VAL A 251 -0.32 22.33 9.42
N ILE A 252 -0.01 22.14 8.14
CA ILE A 252 -0.62 21.15 7.25
C ILE A 252 0.33 19.97 7.17
N TYR A 253 -0.08 18.82 7.70
CA TYR A 253 0.60 17.54 7.53
C TYR A 253 -0.25 16.69 6.60
N ALA A 254 0.11 16.66 5.33
CA ALA A 254 -0.59 15.88 4.31
C ALA A 254 0.26 14.67 3.92
N GLU A 255 -0.32 13.47 3.94
CA GLU A 255 0.41 12.23 3.74
C GLU A 255 0.77 11.94 2.27
N ASN A 256 0.43 12.84 1.32
CA ASN A 256 1.03 12.90 -0.01
C ASN A 256 1.04 14.32 -0.59
N ASN A 257 1.77 14.50 -1.68
CA ASN A 257 1.92 15.79 -2.33
C ASN A 257 0.62 16.30 -2.97
N GLY A 258 -0.19 15.42 -3.56
CA GLY A 258 -1.48 15.80 -4.13
C GLY A 258 -2.41 16.42 -3.09
N MET A 259 -2.52 15.80 -1.92
CA MET A 259 -3.32 16.33 -0.80
C MET A 259 -2.73 17.62 -0.24
N ALA A 260 -1.40 17.73 -0.15
CA ALA A 260 -0.75 18.99 0.25
C ALA A 260 -1.09 20.13 -0.72
N ARG A 261 -1.08 19.85 -2.04
CA ARG A 261 -1.48 20.83 -3.07
C ARG A 261 -2.94 21.26 -2.92
N GLY A 262 -3.83 20.32 -2.66
CA GLY A 262 -5.23 20.61 -2.36
C GLY A 262 -5.39 21.52 -1.15
N ALA A 263 -4.67 21.25 -0.05
CA ALA A 263 -4.66 22.09 1.12
C ALA A 263 -4.14 23.50 0.82
N VAL A 264 -3.02 23.62 0.09
CA VAL A 264 -2.44 24.89 -0.34
C VAL A 264 -3.43 25.70 -1.19
N ALA A 265 -4.17 25.07 -2.10
CA ALA A 265 -5.19 25.74 -2.88
C ALA A 265 -6.29 26.38 -2.02
N ALA A 266 -6.65 25.75 -0.87
CA ALA A 266 -7.56 26.35 0.08
C ALA A 266 -6.93 27.52 0.86
N LEU A 267 -5.65 27.40 1.27
CA LEU A 267 -4.91 28.48 1.91
C LEU A 267 -4.83 29.73 1.02
N ASP A 268 -4.42 29.55 -0.25
CA ASP A 268 -4.30 30.59 -1.25
C ASP A 268 -5.62 31.31 -1.52
N ALA A 269 -6.72 30.54 -1.67
CA ALA A 269 -8.05 31.08 -1.90
C ALA A 269 -8.54 31.98 -0.74
N ASN A 270 -8.00 31.79 0.47
CA ASN A 270 -8.33 32.56 1.66
C ASN A 270 -7.25 33.59 2.05
N GLY A 271 -6.18 33.74 1.24
CA GLY A 271 -5.08 34.66 1.48
C GLY A 271 -4.24 34.33 2.73
N ILE A 272 -4.21 33.05 3.12
CA ILE A 272 -3.41 32.55 4.26
C ILE A 272 -2.00 32.30 3.77
N LYS A 273 -1.02 32.97 4.38
CA LYS A 273 0.39 32.81 4.01
C LYS A 273 0.92 31.47 4.53
N HIS A 274 1.63 30.77 3.65
CA HIS A 274 2.20 29.45 3.96
C HIS A 274 3.64 29.35 3.39
N GLY A 275 4.32 28.25 3.71
CA GLY A 275 5.69 28.01 3.28
C GLY A 275 6.71 28.74 4.16
N LYS A 276 7.92 28.90 3.64
CA LYS A 276 9.11 29.39 4.38
C LYS A 276 8.91 30.74 5.08
N ASP A 277 8.20 31.65 4.46
CA ASP A 277 7.96 33.00 4.97
C ASP A 277 6.49 33.19 5.41
N GLY A 278 5.74 32.12 5.59
CA GLY A 278 4.34 32.12 5.94
C GLY A 278 4.04 31.74 7.38
N ASP A 279 2.77 31.82 7.74
CA ASP A 279 2.26 31.51 9.08
C ASP A 279 1.90 30.01 9.23
N VAL A 280 1.85 29.29 8.10
CA VAL A 280 1.48 27.87 8.04
C VAL A 280 2.60 27.05 7.40
N ILE A 281 3.09 26.07 8.13
CA ILE A 281 3.99 25.03 7.62
C ILE A 281 3.20 24.09 6.72
N VAL A 282 3.73 23.80 5.53
CA VAL A 282 3.16 22.83 4.59
C VAL A 282 4.14 21.68 4.39
N MET A 283 3.65 20.46 4.64
CA MET A 283 4.39 19.21 4.50
C MET A 283 3.65 18.26 3.56
N GLY A 284 4.41 17.55 2.73
CA GLY A 284 3.92 16.51 1.83
C GLY A 284 4.86 15.32 1.78
N PHE A 285 4.49 14.29 1.04
CA PHE A 285 5.30 13.10 0.77
C PHE A 285 5.17 12.72 -0.71
N ASP A 286 6.01 11.91 -1.21
CA ASP A 286 6.20 11.32 -2.54
C ASP A 286 7.44 11.91 -3.26
N SER A 287 7.45 11.91 -4.62
CA SER A 287 8.58 12.38 -5.41
C SER A 287 8.18 13.30 -6.56
N ASP A 288 6.96 13.84 -6.53
CA ASP A 288 6.48 14.72 -7.60
C ASP A 288 7.44 15.90 -7.82
N LYS A 289 7.95 16.05 -9.03
CA LYS A 289 8.90 17.13 -9.39
C LYS A 289 8.37 18.51 -9.06
N TRP A 290 7.08 18.77 -9.37
CA TRP A 290 6.43 20.04 -9.08
C TRP A 290 6.34 20.35 -7.57
N ALA A 291 6.26 19.32 -6.70
CA ALA A 291 6.25 19.50 -5.25
C ALA A 291 7.66 19.81 -4.73
N MET A 292 8.68 19.11 -5.25
CA MET A 292 10.08 19.42 -4.95
C MET A 292 10.43 20.85 -5.39
N GLU A 293 9.97 21.28 -6.57
CA GLU A 293 10.12 22.66 -7.04
C GLU A 293 9.43 23.67 -6.09
N ALA A 294 8.24 23.31 -5.55
CA ALA A 294 7.55 24.17 -4.58
C ALA A 294 8.33 24.29 -3.25
N VAL A 295 9.00 23.22 -2.80
CA VAL A 295 9.89 23.27 -1.63
C VAL A 295 11.14 24.11 -1.95
N LEU A 296 11.75 23.92 -3.12
CA LEU A 296 12.93 24.69 -3.55
C LEU A 296 12.64 26.19 -3.64
N GLU A 297 11.46 26.56 -4.09
CA GLU A 297 10.98 27.94 -4.15
C GLU A 297 10.53 28.50 -2.79
N GLY A 298 10.51 27.67 -1.74
CA GLY A 298 10.05 28.04 -0.41
C GLY A 298 8.55 28.22 -0.26
N LYS A 299 7.75 27.78 -1.25
CA LYS A 299 6.28 27.76 -1.17
C LYS A 299 5.76 26.70 -0.23
N TRP A 300 6.49 25.60 -0.10
CA TRP A 300 6.29 24.54 0.89
C TRP A 300 7.50 24.48 1.81
N ASN A 301 7.34 23.85 2.97
CA ASN A 301 8.39 23.79 3.97
C ASN A 301 9.16 22.46 3.90
N TYR A 302 8.47 21.36 3.62
CA TYR A 302 9.05 20.03 3.70
C TYR A 302 8.36 19.05 2.76
N MET A 303 9.14 18.11 2.25
CA MET A 303 8.66 16.94 1.53
C MET A 303 9.48 15.71 1.95
N GLY A 304 8.80 14.64 2.39
CA GLY A 304 9.40 13.31 2.56
C GLY A 304 9.46 12.62 1.20
N LEU A 305 10.65 12.18 0.79
CA LEU A 305 10.82 11.41 -0.44
C LEU A 305 10.28 10.01 -0.22
N CYS A 306 9.31 9.61 -1.06
CA CYS A 306 8.90 8.24 -1.27
C CYS A 306 9.16 7.92 -2.75
N ASN A 307 10.08 7.01 -3.04
CA ASN A 307 10.57 6.78 -4.40
C ASN A 307 9.75 5.72 -5.14
N PRO A 308 9.06 6.05 -6.25
CA PRO A 308 8.22 5.11 -7.00
C PRO A 308 8.99 4.15 -7.93
N MET A 309 10.32 4.32 -8.06
CA MET A 309 11.13 3.66 -9.09
C MET A 309 11.69 2.30 -8.64
N GLN A 310 10.83 1.37 -8.19
CA GLN A 310 11.23 0.04 -7.72
C GLN A 310 11.42 -0.98 -8.86
N ALA A 311 10.89 -0.72 -10.05
CA ALA A 311 10.77 -1.70 -11.15
C ALA A 311 12.10 -2.35 -11.56
N GLU A 312 13.20 -1.58 -11.68
CA GLU A 312 14.51 -2.09 -12.06
C GLU A 312 15.11 -3.01 -10.99
N THR A 313 14.90 -2.71 -9.71
CA THR A 313 15.35 -3.55 -8.59
C THR A 313 14.58 -4.86 -8.57
N VAL A 314 13.25 -4.82 -8.78
CA VAL A 314 12.40 -6.02 -8.89
C VAL A 314 12.82 -6.88 -10.08
N ASP A 315 13.10 -6.28 -11.25
CA ASP A 315 13.60 -6.97 -12.44
C ASP A 315 14.93 -7.69 -12.16
N SER A 316 15.86 -7.01 -11.50
CA SER A 316 17.16 -7.59 -11.10
C SER A 316 16.97 -8.81 -10.18
N ILE A 317 16.07 -8.72 -9.22
CA ILE A 317 15.74 -9.83 -8.29
C ILE A 317 15.18 -11.03 -9.08
N ILE A 318 14.24 -10.81 -10.01
CA ILE A 318 13.67 -11.88 -10.83
C ILE A 318 14.76 -12.56 -11.65
N LYS A 319 15.64 -11.81 -12.30
CA LYS A 319 16.74 -12.35 -13.09
C LYS A 319 17.72 -13.18 -12.25
N ASP A 320 18.01 -12.74 -11.03
CA ASP A 320 18.84 -13.50 -10.09
C ASP A 320 18.16 -14.78 -9.62
N LEU A 321 16.86 -14.73 -9.29
CA LEU A 321 16.08 -15.91 -8.92
C LEU A 321 16.01 -16.94 -10.04
N VAL A 322 15.79 -16.51 -11.28
CA VAL A 322 15.81 -17.38 -12.49
C VAL A 322 17.20 -17.98 -12.71
N ALA A 323 18.27 -17.25 -12.38
CA ALA A 323 19.65 -17.74 -12.42
C ALA A 323 20.02 -18.65 -11.22
N GLY A 324 19.06 -18.94 -10.32
CA GLY A 324 19.25 -19.79 -9.14
C GLY A 324 19.95 -19.09 -7.96
N LYS A 325 20.03 -17.76 -7.99
CA LYS A 325 20.57 -16.97 -6.89
C LYS A 325 19.44 -16.49 -5.99
N GLN A 326 19.70 -16.32 -4.71
CA GLN A 326 18.78 -15.70 -3.76
C GLN A 326 19.19 -14.25 -3.51
N PRO A 327 18.22 -13.35 -3.23
CA PRO A 327 18.55 -11.98 -2.84
C PRO A 327 19.35 -11.97 -1.52
N ASP A 328 20.35 -11.10 -1.46
CA ASP A 328 21.20 -10.94 -0.26
C ASP A 328 20.39 -10.43 0.95
N GLN A 329 19.38 -9.62 0.68
CA GLN A 329 18.42 -9.09 1.65
C GLN A 329 17.00 -9.41 1.19
N LYS A 330 16.16 -9.82 2.14
CA LYS A 330 14.77 -10.12 1.85
C LYS A 330 13.92 -8.86 1.66
N ILE A 331 14.17 -7.87 2.49
CA ILE A 331 13.53 -6.55 2.40
C ILE A 331 14.59 -5.55 1.96
N ILE A 332 14.35 -4.90 0.85
CA ILE A 332 15.19 -3.87 0.24
C ILE A 332 14.40 -2.57 0.32
N TYR A 333 14.84 -1.67 1.19
CA TYR A 333 14.27 -0.34 1.27
C TYR A 333 14.83 0.55 0.17
N THR A 334 13.93 1.28 -0.52
CA THR A 334 14.35 2.33 -1.45
C THR A 334 15.06 3.45 -0.68
N PRO A 335 16.15 4.03 -1.22
CA PRO A 335 16.79 5.17 -0.59
C PRO A 335 15.83 6.36 -0.55
N GLU A 336 15.53 6.84 0.64
CA GLU A 336 14.58 7.91 0.90
C GLU A 336 15.14 8.89 1.92
N GLN A 337 14.70 10.16 1.85
CA GLN A 337 15.13 11.23 2.72
C GLN A 337 14.09 12.35 2.80
N GLY A 338 14.25 13.27 3.75
CA GLY A 338 13.46 14.50 3.80
C GLY A 338 14.16 15.65 3.06
N PHE A 339 13.38 16.44 2.34
CA PHE A 339 13.83 17.69 1.73
C PHE A 339 13.12 18.87 2.37
N ASP A 340 13.85 19.87 2.78
CA ASP A 340 13.29 21.11 3.30
C ASP A 340 13.73 22.32 2.49
N ALA A 341 12.98 23.42 2.62
CA ALA A 341 13.21 24.67 1.88
C ALA A 341 14.56 25.36 2.16
N ALA A 342 15.32 24.90 3.17
CA ALA A 342 16.65 25.45 3.48
C ALA A 342 17.78 24.63 2.84
N THR A 343 17.55 23.35 2.57
CA THR A 343 18.60 22.41 2.18
C THR A 343 18.44 21.83 0.78
N ILE A 344 17.21 21.77 0.24
CA ILE A 344 16.93 21.22 -1.11
C ILE A 344 17.68 22.01 -2.19
N THR A 345 18.18 21.28 -3.19
CA THR A 345 18.89 21.84 -4.35
C THR A 345 18.19 21.50 -5.66
N GLN A 346 18.56 22.19 -6.76
CA GLN A 346 18.08 21.84 -8.10
C GLN A 346 18.55 20.43 -8.50
N GLU A 347 19.72 19.99 -8.05
CA GLU A 347 20.24 18.66 -8.31
C GLU A 347 19.36 17.59 -7.65
N ASP A 348 18.82 17.85 -6.46
CA ASP A 348 17.87 16.95 -5.81
C ASP A 348 16.58 16.83 -6.62
N VAL A 349 16.03 17.96 -7.10
CA VAL A 349 14.84 17.98 -7.95
C VAL A 349 15.06 17.22 -9.26
N ASP A 350 16.22 17.38 -9.88
CA ASP A 350 16.53 16.71 -11.14
C ASP A 350 16.86 15.20 -10.96
N THR A 351 17.31 14.82 -9.75
CA THR A 351 17.67 13.42 -9.43
C THR A 351 16.47 12.61 -8.98
N TYR A 352 15.62 13.17 -8.14
CA TYR A 352 14.55 12.43 -7.45
C TYR A 352 13.14 12.81 -7.94
N GLY A 353 12.98 13.92 -8.65
CA GLY A 353 11.67 14.38 -9.14
C GLY A 353 11.16 13.52 -10.30
N THR A 354 9.95 12.96 -10.13
CA THR A 354 9.27 12.11 -11.12
C THR A 354 8.07 12.79 -11.76
#